data_394f43145757bd2f21f6f43c8f7ebc4f
#
_entry.id   394f43145757bd2f21f6f43c8f7ebc4f
#
_cell.length_a   1.000
_cell.length_b   1.000
_cell.length_c   1.000
_cell.angle_alpha   90.00
_cell.angle_beta   90.00
_cell.angle_gamma   90.00
#
_symmetry.space_group_name_H-M   'P 1'
#
loop_
_entity.id
_entity.type
_entity.pdbx_description
1 polymer ?
#
loop_
_entity_poly.entity_id
_entity_poly.type
_entity_poly.pdbx_seq_one_letter_code
_entity_poly.pdbx_strand_id
1 'polypeptide(L)'
;MIVINQESDSESAIAIGIIQASLLAVHSTETRVNLLIVDDDPATKALMQVWLQSSGHAVTCLGSEHVTASTFSDTNYDIVLCNWNLTSMNGADLCHLVRQDPSYHYVIVYSSDGRELDFEECTAAGADDILSPPLNSPQLQVRILAAERTINLQQAFAEQNAAHKALNEKLDLAYQALYAELQAASELQLSLLPTISEIHPNYALDWLVLPSSFLAGDNLNYFIMQERYLIFYHLDVAGHGIPSALLSVTLNQLLSPQPGSPMVRFDPQLELKRIVPPVEVVSELNRRFQPQGDGYFTMIYAVLDTETHEIRLCQAGHPSPIKIAADGEISEIGDGGFPVGLWPDMTYEETRTNLMPGDRLVLYSDGVIACLNDQQVPYSLDQMKAIIGSQSGKPLKDVLQAVQADLEQWNQGKDFPDDISLLIVECKA
;
A
#
# COMPACT_ATOMS: atom_id res chain seq x y z
N MET A 1 -2.51 -5.93 40.91
CA MET A 1 -1.69 -7.14 40.69
C MET A 1 -1.45 -7.16 39.17
N ILE A 2 -0.31 -6.58 38.80
CA ILE A 2 0.05 -6.34 37.38
C ILE A 2 0.72 -7.62 36.89
N VAL A 3 0.12 -8.27 35.89
CA VAL A 3 0.73 -9.40 35.20
C VAL A 3 1.59 -8.78 34.08
N ILE A 4 2.91 -8.83 34.27
CA ILE A 4 3.90 -8.44 33.27
C ILE A 4 4.01 -9.59 32.26
N ASN A 5 3.75 -9.30 31.00
CA ASN A 5 3.88 -10.22 29.88
C ASN A 5 5.36 -10.62 29.68
N GLN A 6 5.68 -11.91 29.81
CA GLN A 6 7.02 -12.49 29.64
C GLN A 6 7.38 -12.87 28.17
N GLU A 7 6.67 -12.39 27.19
CA GLU A 7 6.94 -12.77 25.79
C GLU A 7 7.94 -11.87 25.04
N SER A 8 8.29 -10.68 25.57
CA SER A 8 9.24 -9.78 24.88
C SER A 8 10.72 -10.11 25.09
N ASP A 9 11.06 -10.92 26.10
CA ASP A 9 12.46 -11.23 26.45
C ASP A 9 13.05 -12.36 25.59
N SER A 10 12.24 -13.23 25.01
CA SER A 10 12.74 -14.37 24.21
C SER A 10 13.20 -13.94 22.79
N GLU A 11 12.51 -13.01 22.17
CA GLU A 11 12.90 -12.49 20.83
C GLU A 11 14.17 -11.63 20.91
N SER A 12 14.28 -10.82 21.95
CA SER A 12 15.49 -10.02 22.19
C SER A 12 16.70 -10.89 22.53
N ALA A 13 16.51 -11.98 23.25
CA ALA A 13 17.58 -12.94 23.58
C ALA A 13 18.03 -13.75 22.34
N ILE A 14 17.10 -14.09 21.43
CA ILE A 14 17.40 -14.76 20.16
C ILE A 14 18.16 -13.82 19.22
N ALA A 15 17.73 -12.55 19.13
CA ALA A 15 18.41 -11.54 18.31
C ALA A 15 19.83 -11.26 18.81
N ILE A 16 20.04 -11.14 20.12
CA ILE A 16 21.37 -10.96 20.74
C ILE A 16 22.22 -12.24 20.53
N GLY A 17 21.64 -13.42 20.63
CA GLY A 17 22.32 -14.69 20.38
C GLY A 17 22.78 -14.83 18.92
N ILE A 18 21.97 -14.40 17.95
CA ILE A 18 22.34 -14.40 16.52
C ILE A 18 23.44 -13.38 16.24
N ILE A 19 23.37 -12.18 16.83
CA ILE A 19 24.41 -11.16 16.69
C ILE A 19 25.72 -11.60 17.34
N GLN A 20 25.68 -12.23 18.51
CA GLN A 20 26.87 -12.78 19.17
C GLN A 20 27.44 -13.99 18.41
N ALA A 21 26.62 -14.88 17.87
CA ALA A 21 27.06 -15.98 17.03
C ALA A 21 27.70 -15.47 15.73
N SER A 22 27.17 -14.43 15.11
CA SER A 22 27.75 -13.79 13.93
C SER A 22 29.08 -13.09 14.24
N LEU A 23 29.21 -12.45 15.41
CA LEU A 23 30.45 -11.83 15.86
C LEU A 23 31.53 -12.86 16.25
N LEU A 24 31.16 -14.02 16.76
CA LEU A 24 32.09 -15.12 17.08
C LEU A 24 32.52 -15.92 15.83
N ALA A 25 31.66 -15.99 14.81
CA ALA A 25 32.00 -16.64 13.54
C ALA A 25 33.05 -15.86 12.71
N VAL A 26 33.21 -14.56 12.96
CA VAL A 26 34.24 -13.71 12.34
C VAL A 26 35.66 -14.00 12.86
N HIS A 27 35.82 -14.81 13.93
CA HIS A 27 37.11 -15.03 14.57
C HIS A 27 37.83 -16.39 14.28
N SER A 28 37.35 -17.19 13.30
CA SER A 28 37.93 -18.50 13.09
C SER A 28 37.93 -19.04 11.64
N THR A 29 38.06 -18.16 10.64
CA THR A 29 38.52 -18.62 9.31
C THR A 29 39.67 -17.71 8.89
N GLU A 30 40.93 -18.24 8.97
CA GLU A 30 42.03 -17.68 8.22
C GLU A 30 41.64 -17.74 6.76
N THR A 31 41.11 -16.62 6.24
CA THR A 31 40.72 -16.46 4.84
C THR A 31 42.01 -16.41 4.03
N ARG A 32 42.28 -17.48 3.29
CA ARG A 32 43.41 -17.54 2.41
C ARG A 32 43.18 -16.60 1.23
N VAL A 33 43.85 -15.44 1.22
CA VAL A 33 43.76 -14.44 0.15
C VAL A 33 44.79 -14.70 -0.94
N ASN A 34 44.47 -14.36 -2.18
CA ASN A 34 45.34 -14.40 -3.33
C ASN A 34 46.07 -13.05 -3.46
N LEU A 35 47.39 -13.04 -3.29
CA LEU A 35 48.17 -11.82 -3.37
C LEU A 35 48.98 -11.80 -4.67
N LEU A 36 49.04 -10.60 -5.28
CA LEU A 36 49.96 -10.30 -6.35
C LEU A 36 51.01 -9.32 -5.81
N ILE A 37 52.27 -9.66 -5.99
CA ILE A 37 53.41 -8.75 -5.75
C ILE A 37 53.97 -8.32 -7.10
N VAL A 38 53.99 -7.00 -7.32
CA VAL A 38 54.59 -6.40 -8.50
C VAL A 38 55.81 -5.60 -8.07
N ASP A 39 56.99 -6.12 -8.41
CA ASP A 39 58.26 -5.48 -8.12
C ASP A 39 59.31 -5.97 -9.16
N ASP A 40 60.26 -5.11 -9.48
CA ASP A 40 61.36 -5.47 -10.41
C ASP A 40 62.61 -5.95 -9.68
N ASP A 41 62.74 -5.74 -8.36
CA ASP A 41 63.83 -6.29 -7.55
C ASP A 41 63.56 -7.74 -7.12
N PRO A 42 64.35 -8.69 -7.60
CA PRO A 42 64.19 -10.10 -7.26
C PRO A 42 64.37 -10.41 -5.76
N ALA A 43 65.19 -9.63 -5.05
CA ALA A 43 65.48 -9.87 -3.65
C ALA A 43 64.25 -9.45 -2.76
N THR A 44 63.69 -8.29 -3.03
CA THR A 44 62.49 -7.83 -2.35
C THR A 44 61.30 -8.73 -2.61
N LYS A 45 61.07 -9.17 -3.88
CA LYS A 45 60.04 -10.14 -4.22
C LYS A 45 60.16 -11.46 -3.43
N ALA A 46 61.38 -12.04 -3.44
CA ALA A 46 61.61 -13.31 -2.74
C ALA A 46 61.36 -13.18 -1.22
N LEU A 47 61.79 -12.07 -0.63
CA LEU A 47 61.63 -11.83 0.79
C LEU A 47 60.14 -11.68 1.19
N MET A 48 59.40 -10.87 0.48
CA MET A 48 57.97 -10.67 0.75
C MET A 48 57.18 -11.94 0.46
N GLN A 49 57.51 -12.68 -0.60
CA GLN A 49 56.89 -13.97 -0.89
C GLN A 49 57.06 -14.97 0.25
N VAL A 50 58.24 -15.10 0.83
CA VAL A 50 58.49 -15.97 1.98
C VAL A 50 57.68 -15.55 3.20
N TRP A 51 57.61 -14.23 3.50
CA TRP A 51 56.80 -13.75 4.61
C TRP A 51 55.34 -14.05 4.48
N LEU A 52 54.74 -13.82 3.30
CA LEU A 52 53.32 -13.99 3.06
C LEU A 52 52.93 -15.47 2.92
N GLN A 53 53.77 -16.30 2.27
CA GLN A 53 53.54 -17.74 2.17
C GLN A 53 53.61 -18.42 3.54
N SER A 54 54.53 -17.96 4.42
CA SER A 54 54.61 -18.48 5.81
C SER A 54 53.34 -18.20 6.63
N SER A 55 52.57 -17.20 6.25
CA SER A 55 51.26 -16.87 6.84
C SER A 55 50.06 -17.54 6.13
N GLY A 56 50.29 -18.48 5.21
CA GLY A 56 49.26 -19.31 4.58
C GLY A 56 48.64 -18.73 3.30
N HIS A 57 49.05 -17.54 2.85
CA HIS A 57 48.48 -16.91 1.66
C HIS A 57 49.01 -17.49 0.35
N ALA A 58 48.21 -17.38 -0.73
CA ALA A 58 48.66 -17.69 -2.08
C ALA A 58 49.29 -16.43 -2.68
N VAL A 59 50.57 -16.53 -3.11
CA VAL A 59 51.35 -15.38 -3.57
C VAL A 59 51.87 -15.61 -4.99
N THR A 60 51.52 -14.69 -5.89
CA THR A 60 52.07 -14.58 -7.24
C THR A 60 53.01 -13.38 -7.30
N CYS A 61 54.17 -13.53 -7.95
CA CYS A 61 55.12 -12.44 -8.13
C CYS A 61 55.33 -12.16 -9.61
N LEU A 62 55.19 -10.90 -10.01
CA LEU A 62 55.45 -10.47 -11.39
C LEU A 62 56.46 -9.31 -11.41
N GLY A 63 57.19 -9.12 -12.50
CA GLY A 63 57.89 -7.92 -12.84
C GLY A 63 56.96 -6.96 -13.58
N SER A 64 57.23 -5.65 -13.54
CA SER A 64 56.42 -4.64 -14.16
C SER A 64 56.17 -4.85 -15.66
N GLU A 65 57.16 -5.45 -16.34
CA GLU A 65 57.12 -5.78 -17.78
C GLU A 65 56.06 -6.85 -18.15
N HIS A 66 55.61 -7.62 -17.18
CA HIS A 66 54.63 -8.71 -17.37
C HIS A 66 53.20 -8.33 -16.95
N VAL A 67 53.00 -7.15 -16.41
CA VAL A 67 51.66 -6.69 -15.95
C VAL A 67 50.91 -6.05 -17.09
N THR A 68 49.70 -6.55 -17.32
CA THR A 68 48.74 -6.03 -18.32
C THR A 68 47.34 -5.94 -17.72
N ALA A 69 46.41 -5.32 -18.42
CA ALA A 69 45.03 -5.28 -17.98
C ALA A 69 44.41 -6.68 -17.76
N SER A 70 44.81 -7.68 -18.60
CA SER A 70 44.36 -9.07 -18.46
C SER A 70 44.89 -9.77 -17.20
N THR A 71 45.96 -9.25 -16.58
CA THR A 71 46.48 -9.79 -15.33
C THR A 71 45.45 -9.81 -14.22
N PHE A 72 44.57 -8.83 -14.17
CA PHE A 72 43.55 -8.68 -13.13
C PHE A 72 42.24 -9.36 -13.50
N SER A 73 41.82 -9.33 -14.77
CA SER A 73 40.61 -9.98 -15.26
C SER A 73 40.71 -11.50 -15.36
N ASP A 74 41.89 -12.05 -15.63
CA ASP A 74 42.12 -13.49 -15.81
C ASP A 74 42.39 -14.24 -14.48
N THR A 75 42.83 -13.50 -13.45
CA THR A 75 43.17 -14.08 -12.14
C THR A 75 42.60 -13.19 -11.04
N ASN A 76 41.78 -13.80 -10.19
CA ASN A 76 41.19 -13.07 -9.06
C ASN A 76 42.20 -12.86 -7.93
N TYR A 77 42.91 -11.73 -7.95
CA TYR A 77 43.76 -11.30 -6.85
C TYR A 77 42.95 -10.44 -5.87
N ASP A 78 43.02 -10.78 -4.59
CA ASP A 78 42.36 -10.04 -3.54
C ASP A 78 43.14 -8.78 -3.14
N ILE A 79 44.49 -8.93 -3.07
CA ILE A 79 45.42 -7.86 -2.64
C ILE A 79 46.54 -7.74 -3.67
N VAL A 80 46.86 -6.51 -4.06
CA VAL A 80 47.97 -6.14 -4.91
C VAL A 80 49.00 -5.36 -4.11
N LEU A 81 50.21 -5.92 -3.97
CA LEU A 81 51.36 -5.24 -3.40
C LEU A 81 52.19 -4.66 -4.53
N CYS A 82 52.33 -3.35 -4.59
CA CYS A 82 52.96 -2.62 -5.68
C CYS A 82 54.19 -1.83 -5.20
N ASN A 83 55.34 -2.10 -5.76
CA ASN A 83 56.48 -1.17 -5.60
C ASN A 83 56.19 0.12 -6.39
N TRP A 84 56.33 1.27 -5.73
CA TRP A 84 56.08 2.58 -6.36
C TRP A 84 57.10 2.88 -7.49
N ASN A 85 58.33 2.42 -7.32
CA ASN A 85 59.45 2.68 -8.23
C ASN A 85 59.70 1.43 -9.14
N LEU A 86 58.83 1.23 -10.10
CA LEU A 86 58.95 0.17 -11.12
C LEU A 86 59.72 0.68 -12.34
N THR A 87 60.30 -0.20 -13.16
CA THR A 87 61.14 0.15 -14.30
C THR A 87 60.36 0.34 -15.60
N SER A 88 59.34 -0.48 -15.86
CA SER A 88 58.53 -0.44 -17.09
C SER A 88 57.31 0.42 -17.02
N MET A 89 56.81 0.71 -15.81
CA MET A 89 55.74 1.62 -15.50
C MET A 89 55.99 2.20 -14.10
N ASN A 90 55.33 3.26 -13.69
CA ASN A 90 55.37 3.73 -12.29
C ASN A 90 54.27 3.06 -11.45
N GLY A 91 54.36 3.19 -10.13
CA GLY A 91 53.36 2.63 -9.22
C GLY A 91 51.95 3.27 -9.40
N ALA A 92 51.90 4.55 -9.78
CA ALA A 92 50.63 5.23 -10.06
C ALA A 92 49.95 4.62 -11.31
N ASP A 93 50.71 4.36 -12.38
CA ASP A 93 50.15 3.72 -13.59
C ASP A 93 49.58 2.32 -13.28
N LEU A 94 50.26 1.56 -12.40
CA LEU A 94 49.76 0.27 -11.94
C LEU A 94 48.49 0.41 -11.13
N CYS A 95 48.42 1.33 -10.19
CA CYS A 95 47.19 1.62 -9.42
C CYS A 95 46.02 1.95 -10.35
N HIS A 96 46.23 2.84 -11.32
CA HIS A 96 45.21 3.16 -12.31
C HIS A 96 44.76 1.95 -13.13
N LEU A 97 45.71 1.09 -13.51
CA LEU A 97 45.40 -0.16 -14.26
C LEU A 97 44.53 -1.11 -13.42
N VAL A 98 44.88 -1.30 -12.14
CA VAL A 98 44.09 -2.12 -11.21
C VAL A 98 42.65 -1.55 -11.04
N ARG A 99 42.50 -0.24 -10.99
CA ARG A 99 41.18 0.44 -10.84
C ARG A 99 40.30 0.40 -12.09
N GLN A 100 40.84 -0.03 -13.23
CA GLN A 100 40.04 -0.28 -14.45
C GLN A 100 39.34 -1.64 -14.40
N ASP A 101 39.75 -2.56 -13.54
CA ASP A 101 39.04 -3.81 -13.34
C ASP A 101 37.75 -3.60 -12.55
N PRO A 102 36.62 -4.19 -12.95
CA PRO A 102 35.37 -4.05 -12.23
C PRO A 102 35.35 -4.71 -10.84
N SER A 103 36.28 -5.66 -10.62
CA SER A 103 36.45 -6.32 -9.32
C SER A 103 37.23 -5.42 -8.37
N TYR A 104 36.89 -5.49 -7.08
CA TYR A 104 37.64 -4.74 -6.09
C TYR A 104 38.92 -5.48 -5.69
N HIS A 105 40.08 -4.82 -5.88
CA HIS A 105 41.39 -5.27 -5.44
C HIS A 105 41.93 -4.29 -4.40
N TYR A 106 42.36 -4.76 -3.24
CA TYR A 106 43.01 -3.90 -2.23
C TYR A 106 44.46 -3.66 -2.63
N VAL A 107 44.82 -2.41 -2.88
CA VAL A 107 46.15 -2.02 -3.37
C VAL A 107 46.99 -1.43 -2.25
N ILE A 108 48.11 -2.09 -1.95
CA ILE A 108 49.12 -1.63 -1.00
C ILE A 108 50.37 -1.20 -1.78
N VAL A 109 50.75 0.07 -1.68
CA VAL A 109 51.97 0.54 -2.31
C VAL A 109 53.12 0.62 -1.31
N TYR A 110 54.35 0.35 -1.77
CA TYR A 110 55.57 0.43 -0.97
C TYR A 110 56.73 0.93 -1.78
N SER A 111 57.84 1.38 -1.08
CA SER A 111 59.10 1.71 -1.71
C SER A 111 60.19 0.71 -1.27
N SER A 112 60.88 0.10 -2.22
CA SER A 112 62.00 -0.83 -1.96
C SER A 112 63.33 -0.12 -1.80
N ASP A 113 63.48 1.11 -2.29
CA ASP A 113 64.68 1.93 -2.24
C ASP A 113 64.84 2.80 -0.98
N GLY A 114 63.86 2.67 -0.04
CA GLY A 114 63.90 3.40 1.25
C GLY A 114 63.42 4.85 1.20
N ARG A 115 62.90 5.30 0.07
CA ARG A 115 62.32 6.65 -0.02
C ARG A 115 60.94 6.70 0.65
N GLU A 116 60.65 7.78 1.32
CA GLU A 116 59.28 8.07 1.78
C GLU A 116 58.41 8.35 0.56
N LEU A 117 57.22 7.74 0.53
CA LEU A 117 56.20 7.93 -0.48
C LEU A 117 55.31 9.13 -0.10
N ASP A 118 54.93 9.91 -1.09
CA ASP A 118 53.94 10.98 -0.90
C ASP A 118 52.57 10.36 -0.74
N PHE A 119 51.97 10.58 0.41
CA PHE A 119 50.65 10.02 0.75
C PHE A 119 49.54 10.50 -0.19
N GLU A 120 49.56 11.80 -0.54
CA GLU A 120 48.54 12.41 -1.39
C GLU A 120 48.63 11.85 -2.81
N GLU A 121 49.83 11.68 -3.34
CA GLU A 121 50.10 11.15 -4.67
C GLU A 121 49.66 9.68 -4.75
N CYS A 122 50.03 8.86 -3.78
CA CYS A 122 49.65 7.44 -3.75
C CYS A 122 48.12 7.22 -3.65
N THR A 123 47.46 7.99 -2.78
CA THR A 123 46.02 7.92 -2.59
C THR A 123 45.26 8.41 -3.83
N ALA A 124 45.72 9.50 -4.45
CA ALA A 124 45.17 10.04 -5.69
C ALA A 124 45.29 9.04 -6.86
N ALA A 125 46.35 8.25 -6.90
CA ALA A 125 46.56 7.19 -7.88
C ALA A 125 45.62 5.96 -7.64
N GLY A 126 45.00 5.86 -6.46
CA GLY A 126 44.08 4.78 -6.13
C GLY A 126 44.64 3.68 -5.21
N ALA A 127 45.75 3.94 -4.50
CA ALA A 127 46.22 3.05 -3.45
C ALA A 127 45.27 3.10 -2.23
N ASP A 128 45.01 1.93 -1.62
CA ASP A 128 44.20 1.83 -0.39
C ASP A 128 45.06 1.96 0.86
N ASP A 129 46.36 1.62 0.76
CA ASP A 129 47.31 1.68 1.88
C ASP A 129 48.74 1.87 1.41
N ILE A 130 49.60 2.31 2.32
CA ILE A 130 51.01 2.58 2.06
C ILE A 130 51.85 1.90 3.13
N LEU A 131 52.89 1.19 2.69
CA LEU A 131 53.85 0.54 3.57
C LEU A 131 55.19 1.36 3.57
N SER A 132 55.45 1.99 4.71
CA SER A 132 56.63 2.83 4.86
C SER A 132 57.92 2.05 5.17
N PRO A 133 59.07 2.44 4.65
CA PRO A 133 60.33 1.81 4.99
C PRO A 133 60.73 2.03 6.48
N PRO A 134 61.49 1.12 7.09
CA PRO A 134 62.04 -0.12 6.50
C PRO A 134 60.97 -1.21 6.44
N LEU A 135 60.92 -1.92 5.29
CA LEU A 135 60.01 -3.05 5.13
C LEU A 135 60.33 -4.17 6.12
N ASN A 136 59.32 -4.61 6.86
CA ASN A 136 59.43 -5.73 7.79
C ASN A 136 58.14 -6.56 7.84
N SER A 137 58.32 -7.84 8.20
CA SER A 137 57.21 -8.81 8.21
C SER A 137 56.07 -8.40 9.14
N PRO A 138 56.25 -7.92 10.37
CA PRO A 138 55.12 -7.52 11.23
C PRO A 138 54.25 -6.40 10.66
N GLN A 139 54.89 -5.37 10.06
CA GLN A 139 54.13 -4.27 9.42
C GLN A 139 53.30 -4.76 8.25
N LEU A 140 53.89 -5.60 7.38
CA LEU A 140 53.21 -6.22 6.24
C LEU A 140 52.00 -7.05 6.68
N GLN A 141 52.19 -7.90 7.70
CA GLN A 141 51.10 -8.72 8.23
C GLN A 141 49.93 -7.90 8.77
N VAL A 142 50.16 -6.81 9.50
CA VAL A 142 49.12 -5.90 10.00
C VAL A 142 48.34 -5.27 8.85
N ARG A 143 49.02 -4.87 7.76
CA ARG A 143 48.35 -4.30 6.58
C ARG A 143 47.54 -5.34 5.80
N ILE A 144 48.05 -6.56 5.66
CA ILE A 144 47.30 -7.66 5.04
C ILE A 144 46.04 -7.97 5.85
N LEU A 145 46.11 -8.05 7.19
CA LEU A 145 44.94 -8.24 8.04
C LEU A 145 43.91 -7.13 7.89
N ALA A 146 44.34 -5.89 7.73
CA ALA A 146 43.44 -4.76 7.49
C ALA A 146 42.78 -4.88 6.10
N ALA A 147 43.53 -5.26 5.08
CA ALA A 147 43.04 -5.50 3.73
C ALA A 147 42.00 -6.62 3.70
N GLU A 148 42.29 -7.77 4.34
CA GLU A 148 41.31 -8.88 4.46
C GLU A 148 39.97 -8.45 5.09
N ARG A 149 40.02 -7.69 6.16
CA ARG A 149 38.79 -7.18 6.78
C ARG A 149 38.00 -6.29 5.82
N THR A 150 38.68 -5.43 5.10
CA THR A 150 38.06 -4.52 4.12
C THR A 150 37.42 -5.30 2.98
N ILE A 151 38.13 -6.29 2.42
CA ILE A 151 37.66 -7.17 1.35
C ILE A 151 36.42 -7.95 1.80
N ASN A 152 36.47 -8.57 2.99
CA ASN A 152 35.34 -9.31 3.54
C ASN A 152 34.10 -8.43 3.76
N LEU A 153 34.30 -7.17 4.23
CA LEU A 153 33.21 -6.20 4.37
C LEU A 153 32.62 -5.81 3.01
N GLN A 154 33.46 -5.58 2.01
CA GLN A 154 33.01 -5.25 0.65
C GLN A 154 32.21 -6.40 0.02
N GLN A 155 32.67 -7.65 0.18
CA GLN A 155 31.97 -8.84 -0.31
C GLN A 155 30.62 -9.01 0.39
N ALA A 156 30.60 -8.93 1.72
CA ALA A 156 29.35 -9.02 2.48
C ALA A 156 28.34 -7.92 2.09
N PHE A 157 28.83 -6.70 1.86
CA PHE A 157 28.00 -5.58 1.41
C PHE A 157 27.45 -5.81 -0.01
N ALA A 158 28.27 -6.33 -0.92
CA ALA A 158 27.84 -6.65 -2.28
C ALA A 158 26.77 -7.76 -2.28
N GLU A 159 26.96 -8.81 -1.48
CA GLU A 159 25.98 -9.90 -1.32
C GLU A 159 24.67 -9.40 -0.72
N GLN A 160 24.75 -8.54 0.30
CA GLN A 160 23.56 -7.94 0.92
C GLN A 160 22.79 -7.06 -0.08
N ASN A 161 23.49 -6.23 -0.85
CA ASN A 161 22.86 -5.40 -1.87
C ASN A 161 22.19 -6.23 -2.95
N ALA A 162 22.81 -7.31 -3.40
CA ALA A 162 22.21 -8.23 -4.38
C ALA A 162 20.95 -8.91 -3.82
N ALA A 163 21.00 -9.35 -2.56
CA ALA A 163 19.84 -9.94 -1.88
C ALA A 163 18.69 -8.92 -1.69
N HIS A 164 18.99 -7.68 -1.29
CA HIS A 164 18.00 -6.60 -1.18
C HIS A 164 17.34 -6.29 -2.54
N LYS A 165 18.15 -6.22 -3.61
CA LYS A 165 17.61 -5.98 -4.95
C LYS A 165 16.66 -7.10 -5.38
N ALA A 166 17.04 -8.35 -5.19
CA ALA A 166 16.21 -9.50 -5.52
C ALA A 166 14.92 -9.57 -4.68
N LEU A 167 14.99 -9.14 -3.41
CA LEU A 167 13.81 -9.06 -2.54
C LEU A 167 12.84 -7.96 -3.01
N ASN A 168 13.37 -6.78 -3.36
CA ASN A 168 12.54 -5.69 -3.87
C ASN A 168 11.83 -6.06 -5.18
N GLU A 169 12.53 -6.72 -6.11
CA GLU A 169 11.92 -7.22 -7.35
C GLU A 169 10.77 -8.21 -7.07
N LYS A 170 10.94 -9.12 -6.11
CA LYS A 170 9.86 -10.04 -5.70
C LYS A 170 8.69 -9.33 -5.03
N LEU A 171 8.98 -8.33 -4.20
CA LEU A 171 7.95 -7.51 -3.54
C LEU A 171 7.12 -6.74 -4.56
N ASP A 172 7.77 -6.12 -5.54
CA ASP A 172 7.10 -5.38 -6.61
C ASP A 172 6.17 -6.29 -7.43
N LEU A 173 6.64 -7.48 -7.80
CA LEU A 173 5.82 -8.45 -8.52
C LEU A 173 4.60 -8.91 -7.69
N ALA A 174 4.79 -9.18 -6.39
CA ALA A 174 3.70 -9.57 -5.51
C ALA A 174 2.69 -8.43 -5.31
N TYR A 175 3.17 -7.19 -5.20
CA TYR A 175 2.34 -6.01 -5.08
C TYR A 175 1.50 -5.79 -6.34
N GLN A 176 2.11 -5.90 -7.53
CA GLN A 176 1.39 -5.76 -8.80
C GLN A 176 0.31 -6.85 -8.98
N ALA A 177 0.61 -8.09 -8.59
CA ALA A 177 -0.37 -9.17 -8.66
C ALA A 177 -1.57 -8.91 -7.72
N LEU A 178 -1.32 -8.52 -6.46
CA LEU A 178 -2.36 -8.17 -5.51
C LEU A 178 -3.20 -6.97 -5.99
N TYR A 179 -2.55 -5.95 -6.52
CA TYR A 179 -3.23 -4.77 -7.07
C TYR A 179 -4.20 -5.16 -8.19
N ALA A 180 -3.77 -6.02 -9.12
CA ALA A 180 -4.60 -6.47 -10.22
C ALA A 180 -5.82 -7.30 -9.73
N GLU A 181 -5.64 -8.15 -8.70
CA GLU A 181 -6.73 -8.92 -8.10
C GLU A 181 -7.76 -8.01 -7.41
N LEU A 182 -7.31 -7.00 -6.66
CA LEU A 182 -8.20 -6.03 -6.01
C LEU A 182 -8.93 -5.16 -7.03
N GLN A 183 -8.28 -4.77 -8.11
CA GLN A 183 -8.92 -4.00 -9.19
C GLN A 183 -10.03 -4.83 -9.87
N ALA A 184 -9.77 -6.09 -10.18
CA ALA A 184 -10.78 -6.98 -10.75
C ALA A 184 -11.98 -7.19 -9.80
N ALA A 185 -11.72 -7.30 -8.49
CA ALA A 185 -12.78 -7.40 -7.48
C ALA A 185 -13.61 -6.10 -7.39
N SER A 186 -12.97 -4.93 -7.51
CA SER A 186 -13.63 -3.62 -7.57
C SER A 186 -14.55 -3.50 -8.79
N GLU A 187 -14.07 -3.86 -9.97
CA GLU A 187 -14.89 -3.86 -11.19
C GLU A 187 -16.12 -4.77 -11.06
N LEU A 188 -15.94 -5.94 -10.44
CA LEU A 188 -17.04 -6.86 -10.17
C LEU A 188 -18.04 -6.24 -9.19
N GLN A 189 -17.58 -5.63 -8.09
CA GLN A 189 -18.47 -4.97 -7.12
C GLN A 189 -19.26 -3.83 -7.76
N LEU A 190 -18.61 -2.96 -8.53
CA LEU A 190 -19.29 -1.87 -9.25
C LEU A 190 -20.32 -2.40 -10.28
N SER A 191 -20.11 -3.57 -10.87
CA SER A 191 -21.07 -4.19 -11.77
C SER A 191 -22.36 -4.66 -11.10
N LEU A 192 -22.36 -4.77 -9.75
CA LEU A 192 -23.54 -5.12 -8.96
C LEU A 192 -24.42 -3.90 -8.64
N LEU A 193 -23.90 -2.69 -8.84
CA LEU A 193 -24.69 -1.47 -8.69
C LEU A 193 -25.74 -1.38 -9.82
N PRO A 194 -26.87 -0.72 -9.57
CA PRO A 194 -27.94 -0.65 -10.56
C PRO A 194 -27.48 0.06 -11.83
N THR A 195 -27.85 -0.50 -12.98
CA THR A 195 -27.63 0.20 -14.25
C THR A 195 -28.59 1.38 -14.31
N ILE A 196 -28.05 2.59 -14.55
CA ILE A 196 -28.85 3.80 -14.74
C ILE A 196 -29.73 3.61 -15.98
N SER A 197 -31.03 3.49 -15.77
CA SER A 197 -32.02 3.32 -16.84
C SER A 197 -33.28 4.09 -16.49
N GLU A 198 -34.10 4.43 -17.48
CA GLU A 198 -35.43 4.97 -17.25
C GLU A 198 -36.34 3.88 -16.66
N ILE A 199 -36.37 3.83 -15.32
CA ILE A 199 -37.13 2.82 -14.58
C ILE A 199 -38.61 3.14 -14.57
N HIS A 200 -38.97 4.42 -14.54
CA HIS A 200 -40.35 4.87 -14.48
C HIS A 200 -40.53 6.19 -15.24
N PRO A 201 -41.65 6.39 -15.95
CA PRO A 201 -41.90 7.65 -16.68
C PRO A 201 -41.82 8.92 -15.82
N ASN A 202 -42.33 8.83 -14.60
CA ASN A 202 -42.46 9.98 -13.67
C ASN A 202 -41.31 10.11 -12.69
N TYR A 203 -40.35 9.18 -12.67
CA TYR A 203 -39.21 9.19 -11.72
C TYR A 203 -37.89 9.00 -12.44
N ALA A 204 -36.90 9.75 -11.97
CA ALA A 204 -35.52 9.58 -12.37
C ALA A 204 -34.69 9.20 -11.13
N LEU A 205 -33.74 8.29 -11.31
CA LEU A 205 -32.77 7.93 -10.28
C LEU A 205 -31.37 7.98 -10.89
N ASP A 206 -30.45 8.49 -10.12
CA ASP A 206 -29.03 8.42 -10.47
C ASP A 206 -28.19 8.37 -9.19
N TRP A 207 -26.97 7.87 -9.29
CA TRP A 207 -26.13 7.63 -8.13
C TRP A 207 -24.65 7.93 -8.42
N LEU A 208 -23.89 8.14 -7.33
CA LEU A 208 -22.45 8.30 -7.29
C LEU A 208 -21.89 7.37 -6.23
N VAL A 209 -20.82 6.66 -6.52
CA VAL A 209 -20.03 5.88 -5.54
C VAL A 209 -18.56 6.15 -5.82
N LEU A 210 -17.86 6.65 -4.81
CA LEU A 210 -16.42 6.94 -4.81
C LEU A 210 -15.78 6.14 -3.68
N PRO A 211 -15.18 4.97 -3.98
CA PRO A 211 -14.52 4.16 -2.97
C PRO A 211 -13.31 4.87 -2.36
N SER A 212 -13.12 4.77 -1.05
CA SER A 212 -11.93 5.25 -0.33
C SER A 212 -10.70 4.38 -0.58
N SER A 213 -10.93 3.13 -0.98
CA SER A 213 -9.93 2.13 -1.32
C SER A 213 -10.35 1.38 -2.59
N PHE A 214 -9.85 0.17 -2.82
CA PHE A 214 -10.26 -0.64 -3.97
C PHE A 214 -11.73 -1.07 -3.92
N LEU A 215 -12.24 -1.37 -2.73
CA LEU A 215 -13.56 -1.94 -2.50
C LEU A 215 -14.32 -1.06 -1.50
N ALA A 216 -15.60 -0.82 -1.79
CA ALA A 216 -16.46 -0.01 -0.94
C ALA A 216 -17.28 -0.86 0.04
N GLY A 217 -17.44 -0.36 1.29
CA GLY A 217 -18.47 -0.82 2.23
C GLY A 217 -19.85 -0.32 1.83
N ASP A 218 -19.92 0.85 1.21
CA ASP A 218 -21.14 1.47 0.73
C ASP A 218 -21.81 0.67 -0.38
N ASN A 219 -23.15 0.62 -0.34
CA ASN A 219 -23.94 0.01 -1.38
C ASN A 219 -25.31 0.69 -1.50
N LEU A 220 -25.83 0.68 -2.71
CA LEU A 220 -27.16 1.18 -3.02
C LEU A 220 -27.78 0.36 -4.15
N ASN A 221 -29.10 0.27 -4.15
CA ASN A 221 -29.80 -0.32 -5.27
C ASN A 221 -31.25 0.17 -5.31
N TYR A 222 -31.93 -0.08 -6.43
CA TYR A 222 -33.32 0.22 -6.61
C TYR A 222 -34.00 -0.77 -7.57
N PHE A 223 -35.30 -0.98 -7.35
CA PHE A 223 -36.11 -1.93 -8.12
C PHE A 223 -37.52 -1.36 -8.32
N ILE A 224 -38.13 -1.61 -9.46
CA ILE A 224 -39.56 -1.41 -9.62
C ILE A 224 -40.30 -2.72 -9.45
N MET A 225 -41.35 -2.71 -8.65
CA MET A 225 -42.17 -3.87 -8.41
C MET A 225 -43.66 -3.56 -8.71
N GLN A 226 -44.32 -4.52 -9.37
CA GLN A 226 -45.72 -4.40 -9.75
C GLN A 226 -46.02 -3.14 -10.60
N GLU A 227 -45.03 -2.64 -11.33
CA GLU A 227 -45.11 -1.42 -12.16
C GLU A 227 -45.51 -0.14 -11.38
N ARG A 228 -45.62 -0.23 -10.05
CA ARG A 228 -46.14 0.81 -9.17
C ARG A 228 -45.16 1.21 -8.05
N TYR A 229 -44.48 0.25 -7.44
CA TYR A 229 -43.68 0.50 -6.26
C TYR A 229 -42.20 0.59 -6.63
N LEU A 230 -41.62 1.74 -6.43
CA LEU A 230 -40.18 1.95 -6.53
C LEU A 230 -39.56 1.71 -5.16
N ILE A 231 -38.79 0.64 -5.05
CA ILE A 231 -38.06 0.27 -3.85
C ILE A 231 -36.60 0.67 -4.03
N PHE A 232 -36.03 1.33 -3.05
CA PHE A 232 -34.63 1.70 -3.06
C PHE A 232 -34.03 1.64 -1.66
N TYR A 233 -32.73 1.40 -1.61
CA TYR A 233 -31.99 1.43 -0.36
C TYR A 233 -30.59 2.04 -0.59
N HIS A 234 -30.07 2.55 0.51
CA HIS A 234 -28.72 3.02 0.63
C HIS A 234 -28.16 2.49 1.94
N LEU A 235 -26.98 1.90 1.94
CA LEU A 235 -26.39 1.30 3.13
C LEU A 235 -24.88 1.54 3.16
N ASP A 236 -24.34 1.56 4.37
CA ASP A 236 -22.92 1.70 4.65
C ASP A 236 -22.54 0.70 5.74
N VAL A 237 -21.55 -0.14 5.42
CA VAL A 237 -21.07 -1.21 6.29
C VAL A 237 -19.90 -0.69 7.13
N ALA A 238 -20.02 -0.79 8.44
CA ALA A 238 -19.00 -0.36 9.39
C ALA A 238 -17.62 -0.94 9.08
N GLY A 239 -16.62 -0.07 9.03
CA GLY A 239 -15.23 -0.40 8.67
C GLY A 239 -14.96 -0.34 7.17
N HIS A 240 -13.74 -0.60 6.76
CA HIS A 240 -13.30 -0.47 5.36
C HIS A 240 -12.56 -1.71 4.85
N GLY A 241 -12.41 -1.80 3.54
CA GLY A 241 -11.66 -2.85 2.87
C GLY A 241 -12.44 -4.13 2.62
N ILE A 242 -11.75 -5.26 2.49
CA ILE A 242 -12.34 -6.53 2.03
C ILE A 242 -13.50 -7.04 2.90
N PRO A 243 -13.43 -7.02 4.24
CA PRO A 243 -14.54 -7.54 5.07
C PRO A 243 -15.84 -6.75 4.88
N SER A 244 -15.80 -5.42 4.90
CA SER A 244 -16.97 -4.55 4.70
C SER A 244 -17.54 -4.72 3.29
N ALA A 245 -16.68 -4.78 2.27
CA ALA A 245 -17.09 -5.00 0.89
C ALA A 245 -17.80 -6.36 0.67
N LEU A 246 -17.32 -7.43 1.29
CA LEU A 246 -17.98 -8.75 1.20
C LEU A 246 -19.35 -8.75 1.87
N LEU A 247 -19.50 -8.07 3.00
CA LEU A 247 -20.78 -7.90 3.66
C LEU A 247 -21.73 -7.05 2.80
N SER A 248 -21.24 -5.97 2.21
CA SER A 248 -21.96 -5.11 1.27
C SER A 248 -22.54 -5.92 0.08
N VAL A 249 -21.72 -6.75 -0.55
CA VAL A 249 -22.15 -7.67 -1.64
C VAL A 249 -23.20 -8.68 -1.15
N THR A 250 -23.00 -9.24 0.04
CA THR A 250 -23.97 -10.18 0.65
C THR A 250 -25.33 -9.51 0.90
N LEU A 251 -25.32 -8.29 1.40
CA LEU A 251 -26.52 -7.47 1.62
C LEU A 251 -27.21 -7.13 0.29
N ASN A 252 -26.46 -6.78 -0.75
CA ASN A 252 -27.00 -6.54 -2.08
C ASN A 252 -27.76 -7.77 -2.63
N GLN A 253 -27.18 -8.97 -2.51
CA GLN A 253 -27.84 -10.20 -2.92
C GLN A 253 -29.08 -10.50 -2.10
N LEU A 254 -29.04 -10.29 -0.78
CA LEU A 254 -30.17 -10.53 0.11
C LEU A 254 -31.32 -9.54 -0.15
N LEU A 255 -30.99 -8.28 -0.45
CA LEU A 255 -31.91 -7.19 -0.77
C LEU A 255 -32.26 -7.15 -2.27
N SER A 256 -32.27 -8.28 -2.95
CA SER A 256 -32.76 -8.41 -4.32
C SER A 256 -34.18 -8.98 -4.34
N PRO A 257 -35.05 -8.64 -5.32
CA PRO A 257 -36.45 -9.07 -5.36
C PRO A 257 -36.61 -10.54 -5.77
N GLN A 258 -35.88 -11.43 -5.10
CA GLN A 258 -35.88 -12.89 -5.35
C GLN A 258 -36.67 -13.64 -4.27
N PRO A 259 -37.09 -14.90 -4.52
CA PRO A 259 -37.74 -15.74 -3.52
C PRO A 259 -36.84 -15.91 -2.27
N GLY A 260 -37.42 -15.67 -1.08
CA GLY A 260 -36.67 -15.73 0.19
C GLY A 260 -36.03 -14.41 0.63
N SER A 261 -36.07 -13.37 -0.19
CA SER A 261 -35.68 -12.00 0.19
C SER A 261 -36.61 -11.47 1.28
N PRO A 262 -36.09 -10.67 2.24
CA PRO A 262 -36.93 -9.99 3.22
C PRO A 262 -37.87 -8.94 2.61
N MET A 263 -37.63 -8.51 1.37
CA MET A 263 -38.39 -7.45 0.69
C MET A 263 -39.79 -7.93 0.20
N VAL A 264 -39.96 -9.23 0.00
CA VAL A 264 -41.12 -9.79 -0.69
C VAL A 264 -41.67 -10.99 0.08
N ARG A 265 -42.97 -10.96 0.37
CA ARG A 265 -43.73 -12.15 0.87
C ARG A 265 -44.64 -12.65 -0.23
N PHE A 266 -44.63 -13.95 -0.47
CA PHE A 266 -45.61 -14.59 -1.33
C PHE A 266 -46.91 -14.83 -0.55
N ASP A 267 -48.03 -14.27 -1.03
CA ASP A 267 -49.34 -14.55 -0.50
C ASP A 267 -49.95 -15.72 -1.31
N PRO A 268 -50.09 -16.93 -0.71
CA PRO A 268 -50.61 -18.11 -1.43
C PRO A 268 -52.09 -18.02 -1.76
N GLN A 269 -52.84 -17.13 -1.06
CA GLN A 269 -54.28 -17.00 -1.30
C GLN A 269 -54.60 -16.08 -2.48
N LEU A 270 -53.71 -15.13 -2.73
CA LEU A 270 -53.85 -14.14 -3.80
C LEU A 270 -52.95 -14.43 -5.00
N GLU A 271 -52.09 -15.45 -4.90
CA GLU A 271 -51.00 -15.75 -5.88
C GLU A 271 -50.13 -14.53 -6.23
N LEU A 272 -50.08 -13.55 -5.32
CA LEU A 272 -49.37 -12.27 -5.52
C LEU A 272 -48.16 -12.14 -4.60
N LYS A 273 -47.12 -11.51 -5.10
CA LYS A 273 -46.00 -11.05 -4.28
C LYS A 273 -46.41 -9.79 -3.55
N ARG A 274 -46.45 -9.81 -2.23
CA ARG A 274 -46.68 -8.61 -1.39
C ARG A 274 -45.39 -7.97 -1.01
N ILE A 275 -45.28 -6.66 -1.19
CA ILE A 275 -44.15 -5.85 -0.73
C ILE A 275 -44.18 -5.75 0.79
N VAL A 276 -43.07 -6.05 1.42
CA VAL A 276 -42.89 -5.99 2.86
C VAL A 276 -42.67 -4.54 3.27
N PRO A 277 -43.33 -4.01 4.33
CA PRO A 277 -43.09 -2.68 4.85
C PRO A 277 -41.60 -2.45 5.21
N PRO A 278 -41.07 -1.21 5.01
CA PRO A 278 -39.67 -0.89 5.33
C PRO A 278 -39.23 -1.31 6.72
N VAL A 279 -40.02 -1.03 7.73
CA VAL A 279 -39.73 -1.38 9.13
C VAL A 279 -39.59 -2.88 9.35
N GLU A 280 -40.41 -3.68 8.66
CA GLU A 280 -40.35 -5.14 8.78
C GLU A 280 -39.10 -5.71 8.06
N VAL A 281 -38.70 -5.12 6.94
CA VAL A 281 -37.46 -5.49 6.22
C VAL A 281 -36.24 -5.24 7.10
N VAL A 282 -36.12 -4.03 7.65
CA VAL A 282 -34.98 -3.65 8.49
C VAL A 282 -34.95 -4.46 9.79
N SER A 283 -36.10 -4.72 10.41
CA SER A 283 -36.19 -5.57 11.61
C SER A 283 -35.78 -7.01 11.32
N GLU A 284 -36.13 -7.55 10.15
CA GLU A 284 -35.71 -8.89 9.72
C GLU A 284 -34.21 -8.94 9.47
N LEU A 285 -33.62 -7.91 8.87
CA LEU A 285 -32.18 -7.80 8.70
C LEU A 285 -31.48 -7.75 10.06
N ASN A 286 -31.94 -6.93 11.01
CA ASN A 286 -31.38 -6.86 12.35
C ASN A 286 -31.41 -8.23 13.05
N ARG A 287 -32.46 -9.01 12.87
CA ARG A 287 -32.53 -10.35 13.44
C ARG A 287 -31.58 -11.35 12.80
N ARG A 288 -31.29 -11.22 11.48
CA ARG A 288 -30.36 -12.11 10.73
C ARG A 288 -28.91 -11.78 11.00
N PHE A 289 -28.57 -10.51 11.09
CA PHE A 289 -27.23 -10.01 11.33
C PHE A 289 -27.02 -9.70 12.81
N GLN A 290 -26.99 -10.75 13.64
CA GLN A 290 -26.67 -10.61 15.06
C GLN A 290 -25.16 -10.59 15.27
N PRO A 291 -24.64 -9.81 16.23
CA PRO A 291 -23.21 -9.62 16.42
C PRO A 291 -22.54 -10.93 16.87
N GLN A 292 -21.87 -11.60 15.91
CA GLN A 292 -20.82 -12.57 16.19
C GLN A 292 -19.45 -12.00 15.82
N GLY A 293 -19.33 -10.66 15.73
CA GLY A 293 -18.15 -9.91 15.32
C GLY A 293 -18.49 -8.44 15.07
N ASP A 294 -17.57 -7.69 14.50
CA ASP A 294 -17.67 -6.23 14.27
C ASP A 294 -18.55 -5.81 13.08
N GLY A 295 -19.42 -6.69 12.58
CA GLY A 295 -20.18 -6.46 11.35
C GLY A 295 -21.58 -5.87 11.60
N TYR A 296 -21.69 -4.57 11.84
CA TYR A 296 -22.94 -3.82 11.77
C TYR A 296 -22.92 -2.89 10.55
N PHE A 297 -24.10 -2.38 10.18
CA PHE A 297 -24.21 -1.45 9.06
C PHE A 297 -25.34 -0.45 9.30
N THR A 298 -25.20 0.71 8.70
CA THR A 298 -26.25 1.71 8.64
C THR A 298 -27.03 1.59 7.35
N MET A 299 -28.31 1.94 7.34
CA MET A 299 -29.09 1.91 6.09
C MET A 299 -30.33 2.78 6.12
N ILE A 300 -30.76 3.13 4.93
CA ILE A 300 -32.11 3.56 4.63
C ILE A 300 -32.72 2.54 3.67
N TYR A 301 -33.91 2.07 4.00
CA TYR A 301 -34.73 1.25 3.11
C TYR A 301 -36.07 1.96 2.87
N ALA A 302 -36.43 2.18 1.62
CA ALA A 302 -37.59 2.96 1.24
C ALA A 302 -38.45 2.29 0.17
N VAL A 303 -39.76 2.54 0.26
CA VAL A 303 -40.75 2.14 -0.72
C VAL A 303 -41.55 3.38 -1.11
N LEU A 304 -41.48 3.77 -2.38
CA LEU A 304 -42.24 4.84 -2.98
C LEU A 304 -43.40 4.27 -3.80
N ASP A 305 -44.61 4.68 -3.49
CA ASP A 305 -45.78 4.41 -4.32
C ASP A 305 -45.87 5.48 -5.42
N THR A 306 -45.68 5.09 -6.67
CA THR A 306 -45.61 6.01 -7.81
C THR A 306 -46.95 6.59 -8.21
N GLU A 307 -48.08 6.07 -7.71
CA GLU A 307 -49.43 6.62 -7.94
C GLU A 307 -49.79 7.68 -6.92
N THR A 308 -49.41 7.47 -5.64
CA THR A 308 -49.75 8.39 -4.55
C THR A 308 -48.63 9.36 -4.20
N HIS A 309 -47.43 9.16 -4.73
CA HIS A 309 -46.21 9.88 -4.41
C HIS A 309 -45.77 9.74 -2.94
N GLU A 310 -46.37 8.81 -2.17
CA GLU A 310 -46.01 8.54 -0.78
C GLU A 310 -44.73 7.71 -0.71
N ILE A 311 -43.76 8.18 0.06
CA ILE A 311 -42.56 7.42 0.45
C ILE A 311 -42.77 6.93 1.88
N ARG A 312 -42.58 5.65 2.08
CA ARG A 312 -42.43 5.03 3.38
C ARG A 312 -40.98 4.60 3.51
N LEU A 313 -40.27 5.03 4.52
CA LEU A 313 -38.88 4.72 4.74
C LEU A 313 -38.60 4.29 6.18
N CYS A 314 -37.60 3.43 6.36
CA CYS A 314 -37.05 3.08 7.64
C CYS A 314 -35.57 3.47 7.63
N GLN A 315 -35.18 4.31 8.59
CA GLN A 315 -33.81 4.73 8.81
C GLN A 315 -33.19 3.93 9.94
N ALA A 316 -32.00 3.41 9.72
CA ALA A 316 -31.30 2.56 10.67
C ALA A 316 -29.85 3.04 10.85
N GLY A 317 -29.66 4.06 11.65
CA GLY A 317 -28.35 4.64 11.97
C GLY A 317 -27.66 5.38 10.82
N HIS A 318 -28.30 5.50 9.67
CA HIS A 318 -27.77 6.15 8.48
C HIS A 318 -28.02 7.66 8.51
N PRO A 319 -27.20 8.51 7.84
CA PRO A 319 -27.51 9.93 7.72
C PRO A 319 -28.92 10.21 7.22
N SER A 320 -29.57 11.26 7.75
CA SER A 320 -30.96 11.58 7.38
C SER A 320 -31.07 12.00 5.92
N PRO A 321 -31.99 11.41 5.14
CA PRO A 321 -32.24 11.84 3.77
C PRO A 321 -32.62 13.30 3.69
N ILE A 322 -32.17 13.97 2.64
CA ILE A 322 -32.47 15.38 2.38
C ILE A 322 -33.51 15.43 1.28
N LYS A 323 -34.67 16.04 1.58
CA LYS A 323 -35.65 16.40 0.58
C LYS A 323 -35.44 17.86 0.15
N ILE A 324 -35.37 18.07 -1.16
CA ILE A 324 -35.30 19.37 -1.81
C ILE A 324 -36.58 19.50 -2.62
N ALA A 325 -37.50 20.39 -2.17
CA ALA A 325 -38.74 20.63 -2.85
C ALA A 325 -38.54 21.46 -4.14
N ALA A 326 -39.50 21.38 -5.05
CA ALA A 326 -39.45 22.12 -6.33
C ALA A 326 -39.30 23.64 -6.18
N ASP A 327 -39.82 24.21 -5.06
CA ASP A 327 -39.72 25.63 -4.69
C ASP A 327 -38.39 25.98 -4.01
N GLY A 328 -37.51 25.01 -3.77
CA GLY A 328 -36.21 25.16 -3.13
C GLY A 328 -36.21 24.98 -1.61
N GLU A 329 -37.35 24.64 -0.98
CA GLU A 329 -37.37 24.30 0.44
C GLU A 329 -36.57 23.01 0.68
N ILE A 330 -35.70 23.03 1.71
CA ILE A 330 -34.87 21.90 2.08
C ILE A 330 -35.27 21.38 3.46
N SER A 331 -35.54 20.10 3.57
CA SER A 331 -35.87 19.42 4.82
C SER A 331 -35.14 18.10 4.97
N GLU A 332 -34.82 17.74 6.19
CA GLU A 332 -34.28 16.41 6.53
C GLU A 332 -35.43 15.50 6.94
N ILE A 333 -35.35 14.22 6.57
CA ILE A 333 -36.42 13.24 6.81
C ILE A 333 -35.85 12.13 7.71
N GLY A 334 -36.61 11.80 8.77
CA GLY A 334 -36.24 10.78 9.76
C GLY A 334 -35.51 11.38 10.96
N ASP A 335 -35.12 10.50 11.88
CA ASP A 335 -34.58 10.85 13.20
C ASP A 335 -33.28 10.07 13.55
N GLY A 336 -32.65 9.41 12.58
CA GLY A 336 -31.40 8.66 12.71
C GLY A 336 -31.59 7.17 12.94
N GLY A 337 -32.25 6.76 14.01
CA GLY A 337 -32.40 5.35 14.39
C GLY A 337 -31.09 4.70 14.82
N PHE A 338 -31.08 3.36 14.92
CA PHE A 338 -29.90 2.56 15.33
C PHE A 338 -29.41 1.69 14.20
N PRO A 339 -28.07 1.51 14.04
CA PRO A 339 -27.50 0.61 13.04
C PRO A 339 -28.03 -0.82 13.14
N VAL A 340 -28.13 -1.47 11.99
CA VAL A 340 -28.54 -2.88 11.89
C VAL A 340 -27.40 -3.80 12.34
N GLY A 341 -27.71 -4.79 13.18
CA GLY A 341 -26.75 -5.76 13.68
C GLY A 341 -25.97 -5.31 14.92
N LEU A 342 -26.15 -4.09 15.39
CA LEU A 342 -25.42 -3.58 16.57
C LEU A 342 -26.02 -4.13 17.87
N TRP A 343 -27.35 -4.17 17.99
CA TRP A 343 -28.07 -4.73 19.15
C TRP A 343 -29.26 -5.60 18.70
N PRO A 344 -29.49 -6.76 19.34
CA PRO A 344 -30.51 -7.71 18.89
C PRO A 344 -31.95 -7.23 19.04
N ASP A 345 -32.27 -6.47 20.10
CA ASP A 345 -33.64 -6.11 20.47
C ASP A 345 -34.01 -4.68 20.04
N MET A 346 -33.35 -4.16 18.99
CA MET A 346 -33.68 -2.82 18.46
C MET A 346 -35.04 -2.82 17.77
N THR A 347 -35.81 -1.77 18.06
CA THR A 347 -37.05 -1.44 17.36
C THR A 347 -36.79 -0.31 16.38
N TYR A 348 -37.36 -0.44 15.21
CA TYR A 348 -37.26 0.55 14.14
C TYR A 348 -38.61 1.21 13.92
N GLU A 349 -38.59 2.43 13.42
CA GLU A 349 -39.80 3.19 13.09
C GLU A 349 -39.86 3.48 11.59
N GLU A 350 -41.09 3.66 11.09
CA GLU A 350 -41.34 3.99 9.69
C GLU A 350 -41.75 5.47 9.61
N THR A 351 -40.97 6.21 8.82
CA THR A 351 -41.27 7.61 8.49
C THR A 351 -42.01 7.68 7.16
N ARG A 352 -42.95 8.59 7.02
CA ARG A 352 -43.72 8.85 5.79
C ARG A 352 -43.52 10.26 5.32
N THR A 353 -43.36 10.42 4.02
CA THR A 353 -43.28 11.70 3.34
C THR A 353 -43.82 11.59 1.93
N ASN A 354 -44.01 12.69 1.23
CA ASN A 354 -44.39 12.69 -0.18
C ASN A 354 -43.26 13.29 -1.04
N LEU A 355 -43.07 12.75 -2.23
CA LEU A 355 -42.17 13.29 -3.23
C LEU A 355 -43.02 13.80 -4.41
N MET A 356 -43.30 15.09 -4.40
CA MET A 356 -44.15 15.73 -5.40
C MET A 356 -43.38 16.03 -6.70
N PRO A 357 -44.06 16.25 -7.84
CA PRO A 357 -43.38 16.62 -9.08
C PRO A 357 -42.42 17.79 -8.93
N GLY A 358 -41.18 17.60 -9.33
CA GLY A 358 -40.07 18.55 -9.17
C GLY A 358 -39.25 18.40 -7.88
N ASP A 359 -39.75 17.60 -6.91
CA ASP A 359 -38.99 17.31 -5.67
C ASP A 359 -37.85 16.30 -5.92
N ARG A 360 -36.79 16.45 -5.15
CA ARG A 360 -35.63 15.50 -5.09
C ARG A 360 -35.47 14.97 -3.66
N LEU A 361 -35.23 13.68 -3.55
CA LEU A 361 -34.77 13.02 -2.33
C LEU A 361 -33.34 12.59 -2.51
N VAL A 362 -32.45 12.98 -1.59
CA VAL A 362 -31.00 12.68 -1.62
C VAL A 362 -30.67 11.82 -0.42
N LEU A 363 -30.14 10.61 -0.69
CA LEU A 363 -29.53 9.75 0.30
C LEU A 363 -28.01 9.85 0.11
N TYR A 364 -27.27 9.84 1.21
CA TYR A 364 -25.80 9.97 1.19
C TYR A 364 -25.18 9.23 2.38
N SER A 365 -23.94 8.74 2.19
CA SER A 365 -23.14 8.13 3.28
C SER A 365 -22.42 9.20 4.11
N ASP A 366 -21.96 8.81 5.28
CA ASP A 366 -21.23 9.72 6.17
C ASP A 366 -19.84 10.09 5.63
N GLY A 367 -19.28 9.33 4.67
CA GLY A 367 -18.06 9.70 3.96
C GLY A 367 -18.10 11.08 3.31
N VAL A 368 -19.31 11.58 2.94
CA VAL A 368 -19.46 12.96 2.45
C VAL A 368 -18.98 13.97 3.50
N ILE A 369 -19.45 13.81 4.74
CA ILE A 369 -19.10 14.71 5.85
C ILE A 369 -17.74 14.37 6.49
N ALA A 370 -17.25 13.15 6.29
CA ALA A 370 -15.92 12.74 6.70
C ALA A 370 -14.82 13.29 5.77
N CYS A 371 -15.17 13.76 4.57
CA CYS A 371 -14.24 14.37 3.62
C CYS A 371 -13.62 15.64 4.19
N LEU A 372 -12.29 15.63 4.39
CA LEU A 372 -11.55 16.74 5.02
C LEU A 372 -10.73 17.51 3.99
N ASN A 373 -10.66 18.83 4.16
CA ASN A 373 -9.71 19.65 3.41
C ASN A 373 -8.31 19.66 4.08
N ASP A 374 -7.34 20.37 3.50
CA ASP A 374 -5.98 20.52 4.06
C ASP A 374 -5.93 21.13 5.46
N GLN A 375 -6.94 21.90 5.83
CA GLN A 375 -7.06 22.51 7.16
C GLN A 375 -7.80 21.60 8.15
N GLN A 376 -8.05 20.33 7.78
CA GLN A 376 -8.83 19.36 8.58
C GLN A 376 -10.25 19.82 8.88
N VAL A 377 -10.85 20.59 7.98
CA VAL A 377 -12.25 21.01 8.09
C VAL A 377 -13.11 20.01 7.31
N PRO A 378 -14.18 19.46 7.93
CA PRO A 378 -15.12 18.58 7.26
C PRO A 378 -15.89 19.29 6.12
N TYR A 379 -16.28 18.54 5.11
CA TYR A 379 -17.15 19.03 4.05
C TYR A 379 -18.53 19.37 4.61
N SER A 380 -19.09 20.50 4.20
CA SER A 380 -20.35 20.96 4.72
C SER A 380 -21.55 20.39 3.96
N LEU A 381 -22.50 19.81 4.68
CA LEU A 381 -23.79 19.41 4.10
C LEU A 381 -24.54 20.59 3.45
N ASP A 382 -24.42 21.78 4.01
CA ASP A 382 -25.06 22.98 3.44
C ASP A 382 -24.46 23.33 2.07
N GLN A 383 -23.17 23.07 1.87
CA GLN A 383 -22.51 23.22 0.56
C GLN A 383 -23.06 22.22 -0.44
N MET A 384 -23.20 20.94 -0.08
CA MET A 384 -23.82 19.91 -0.91
C MET A 384 -25.28 20.27 -1.25
N LYS A 385 -26.06 20.65 -0.24
CA LYS A 385 -27.46 21.09 -0.40
C LYS A 385 -27.57 22.28 -1.38
N ALA A 386 -26.68 23.26 -1.26
CA ALA A 386 -26.63 24.42 -2.16
C ALA A 386 -26.33 24.04 -3.59
N ILE A 387 -25.35 23.11 -3.79
CA ILE A 387 -25.01 22.62 -5.14
C ILE A 387 -26.21 21.91 -5.77
N ILE A 388 -26.80 20.93 -5.07
CA ILE A 388 -27.94 20.16 -5.59
C ILE A 388 -29.15 21.08 -5.86
N GLY A 389 -29.44 22.01 -4.95
CA GLY A 389 -30.52 22.98 -5.12
C GLY A 389 -30.31 23.92 -6.30
N SER A 390 -29.06 24.38 -6.52
CA SER A 390 -28.73 25.28 -7.63
C SER A 390 -28.84 24.61 -9.02
N GLN A 391 -28.85 23.27 -9.06
CA GLN A 391 -28.95 22.46 -10.27
C GLN A 391 -30.39 21.96 -10.55
N SER A 392 -31.41 22.62 -9.98
CA SER A 392 -32.80 22.28 -10.26
C SER A 392 -33.08 22.30 -11.76
N GLY A 393 -33.79 21.29 -12.26
CA GLY A 393 -34.11 21.11 -13.68
C GLY A 393 -32.99 20.62 -14.57
N LYS A 394 -31.78 20.39 -14.03
CA LYS A 394 -30.71 19.72 -14.78
C LYS A 394 -30.78 18.19 -14.62
N PRO A 395 -30.26 17.41 -15.59
CA PRO A 395 -30.13 15.97 -15.48
C PRO A 395 -29.40 15.58 -14.18
N LEU A 396 -29.85 14.52 -13.50
CA LEU A 396 -29.24 14.06 -12.24
C LEU A 396 -27.76 13.76 -12.36
N LYS A 397 -27.34 13.24 -13.52
CA LYS A 397 -25.92 13.00 -13.83
C LYS A 397 -25.07 14.27 -13.70
N ASP A 398 -25.57 15.40 -14.22
CA ASP A 398 -24.83 16.67 -14.16
C ASP A 398 -24.78 17.19 -12.70
N VAL A 399 -25.83 16.94 -11.94
CA VAL A 399 -25.89 17.27 -10.50
C VAL A 399 -24.86 16.49 -9.71
N LEU A 400 -24.81 15.16 -9.90
CA LEU A 400 -23.85 14.29 -9.22
C LEU A 400 -22.39 14.59 -9.62
N GLN A 401 -22.15 14.91 -10.90
CA GLN A 401 -20.83 15.36 -11.34
C GLN A 401 -20.40 16.68 -10.71
N ALA A 402 -21.35 17.61 -10.51
CA ALA A 402 -21.06 18.87 -9.82
C ALA A 402 -20.70 18.64 -8.33
N VAL A 403 -21.40 17.74 -7.65
CA VAL A 403 -21.09 17.35 -6.26
C VAL A 403 -19.73 16.67 -6.20
N GLN A 404 -19.46 15.74 -7.10
CA GLN A 404 -18.17 15.05 -7.18
C GLN A 404 -17.01 16.04 -7.38
N ALA A 405 -17.13 16.95 -8.35
CA ALA A 405 -16.09 17.93 -8.64
C ALA A 405 -15.81 18.86 -7.43
N ASP A 406 -16.86 19.23 -6.68
CA ASP A 406 -16.71 20.04 -5.48
C ASP A 406 -16.03 19.29 -4.33
N LEU A 407 -16.39 18.01 -4.11
CA LEU A 407 -15.72 17.13 -3.14
C LEU A 407 -14.24 16.91 -3.49
N GLU A 408 -13.92 16.64 -4.76
CA GLU A 408 -12.55 16.49 -5.24
C GLU A 408 -11.74 17.80 -5.08
N GLN A 409 -12.36 18.93 -5.34
CA GLN A 409 -11.73 20.24 -5.12
C GLN A 409 -11.52 20.51 -3.62
N TRP A 410 -12.48 20.15 -2.76
CA TRP A 410 -12.37 20.30 -1.31
C TRP A 410 -11.23 19.44 -0.74
N ASN A 411 -11.15 18.20 -1.16
CA ASN A 411 -10.10 17.24 -0.77
C ASN A 411 -8.78 17.44 -1.50
N GLN A 412 -8.71 18.36 -2.47
CA GLN A 412 -7.52 18.64 -3.30
C GLN A 412 -6.97 17.42 -4.04
N GLY A 413 -7.84 16.51 -4.45
CA GLY A 413 -7.49 15.31 -5.21
C GLY A 413 -6.73 14.26 -4.42
N LYS A 414 -6.81 14.26 -3.09
CA LYS A 414 -6.30 13.18 -2.22
C LYS A 414 -7.29 12.02 -2.20
N ASP A 415 -6.84 10.88 -1.68
CA ASP A 415 -7.73 9.76 -1.38
C ASP A 415 -8.77 10.18 -0.33
N PHE A 416 -9.99 9.72 -0.49
CA PHE A 416 -11.06 9.97 0.48
C PHE A 416 -10.82 9.14 1.75
N PRO A 417 -11.11 9.69 2.94
CA PRO A 417 -10.91 8.97 4.20
C PRO A 417 -11.91 7.83 4.41
N ASP A 418 -13.08 7.92 3.77
CA ASP A 418 -14.14 6.92 3.80
C ASP A 418 -14.84 6.85 2.44
N ASP A 419 -15.63 5.80 2.22
CA ASP A 419 -16.41 5.63 1.00
C ASP A 419 -17.46 6.75 0.89
N ILE A 420 -17.61 7.32 -0.28
CA ILE A 420 -18.61 8.36 -0.55
C ILE A 420 -19.65 7.79 -1.50
N SER A 421 -20.89 7.77 -1.09
CA SER A 421 -21.98 7.37 -1.95
C SER A 421 -23.19 8.29 -1.82
N LEU A 422 -23.85 8.53 -2.96
CA LEU A 422 -25.07 9.31 -3.07
C LEU A 422 -26.07 8.58 -3.98
N LEU A 423 -27.34 8.65 -3.60
CA LEU A 423 -28.48 8.26 -4.44
C LEU A 423 -29.47 9.40 -4.49
N ILE A 424 -29.82 9.87 -5.67
CA ILE A 424 -30.86 10.92 -5.86
C ILE A 424 -32.06 10.30 -6.56
N VAL A 425 -33.23 10.49 -5.96
CA VAL A 425 -34.55 10.14 -6.52
C VAL A 425 -35.27 11.44 -6.84
N GLU A 426 -35.67 11.65 -8.09
CA GLU A 426 -36.42 12.84 -8.54
C GLU A 426 -37.80 12.43 -9.04
N CYS A 427 -38.84 13.11 -8.58
CA CYS A 427 -40.14 13.10 -9.22
C CYS A 427 -40.12 14.10 -10.37
N LYS A 428 -40.23 13.61 -11.62
CA LYS A 428 -40.23 14.48 -12.81
C LYS A 428 -41.42 15.40 -12.81
N ALA A 429 -41.25 16.65 -13.26
CA ALA A 429 -42.30 17.68 -13.29
C ALA A 429 -43.34 17.44 -14.41
#